data_1dde092a607c8d4a0a99471c1166fb79
#
_entry.id   1dde092a607c8d4a0a99471c1166fb79
#
_cell.length_a   1.000
_cell.length_b   1.000
_cell.length_c   1.000
_cell.angle_alpha   90.00
_cell.angle_beta   90.00
_cell.angle_gamma   90.00
#
_symmetry.space_group_name_H-M   'P 1'
#
loop_
_entity.id
_entity.type
_entity.pdbx_description
1 polymer ?
#
loop_
_entity_poly.entity_id
_entity_poly.type
_entity_poly.pdbx_seq_one_letter_code
_entity_poly.pdbx_strand_id
1 'polypeptide(L)'
;MDIDTNEQLIALCQEALRIPSYSGQEQGVAELMKRKMEEYGFDEVIIDRFGSVLGTINGKRPGKTVLMDGHIDTVDVIDAPQWEHDPFGGEIADGKIYGRGASDMKGSDCAMITAAARFAEKTGRDFAGRVCVSCTVHEERFEGVSSREITRLAKPDLVIIGEATSTTVKRGQRGRAEVVVETEGVSCHSSNPEKGVNAVYAMTAVIDEIRKIVPNEHPLLGKGILELTDIISQPYPGASVVPSLCRATFDRRTLVGEDEAVILGQVNEAIARAQETHPGLKARCYLAEGEEKCWTGDTIRAKRYFPAWVTEEDSELVQAALKGLKDAGIEAPLSHFSFCTNGSSFCGEAGIPTIGYGPSLESLAHVRDEYIEIDQLLKSCKGFESILTQLTR
;
A
#
# COMPACT_ATOMS: atom_id res chain seq x y z
N MET A 1 -23.70 -1.44 24.34
CA MET A 1 -22.50 -0.66 24.74
C MET A 1 -22.56 0.64 23.97
N ASP A 2 -22.37 1.74 24.65
CA ASP A 2 -22.46 3.07 23.99
C ASP A 2 -21.15 3.29 23.21
N ILE A 3 -21.16 2.99 21.90
CA ILE A 3 -19.98 3.10 21.01
C ILE A 3 -19.63 4.59 20.73
N ASP A 4 -20.37 5.49 21.32
CA ASP A 4 -20.41 6.90 20.93
C ASP A 4 -19.33 7.79 21.58
N THR A 5 -18.40 7.22 22.39
CA THR A 5 -17.37 8.05 23.01
C THR A 5 -16.06 8.07 22.23
N ASN A 6 -15.49 9.26 22.08
CA ASN A 6 -14.16 9.45 21.49
C ASN A 6 -13.07 8.69 22.27
N GLU A 7 -13.26 8.50 23.58
CA GLU A 7 -12.37 7.76 24.44
C GLU A 7 -12.23 6.28 24.04
N GLN A 8 -13.31 5.67 23.53
CA GLN A 8 -13.25 4.28 23.04
C GLN A 8 -12.43 4.14 21.78
N LEU A 9 -12.52 5.08 20.84
CA LEU A 9 -11.67 5.08 19.64
C LEU A 9 -10.19 5.27 20.01
N ILE A 10 -9.90 6.21 20.91
CA ILE A 10 -8.55 6.43 21.42
C ILE A 10 -8.01 5.17 22.11
N ALA A 11 -8.81 4.54 22.97
CA ALA A 11 -8.43 3.30 23.66
C ALA A 11 -8.20 2.14 22.69
N LEU A 12 -9.04 1.99 21.65
CA LEU A 12 -8.85 0.98 20.61
C LEU A 12 -7.54 1.22 19.84
N CYS A 13 -7.24 2.47 19.48
CA CYS A 13 -5.99 2.81 18.84
C CYS A 13 -4.78 2.44 19.73
N GLN A 14 -4.81 2.79 21.02
CA GLN A 14 -3.76 2.40 21.96
C GLN A 14 -3.61 0.87 22.08
N GLU A 15 -4.73 0.13 22.15
CA GLU A 15 -4.74 -1.34 22.25
C GLU A 15 -4.08 -1.95 20.98
N ALA A 16 -4.41 -1.43 19.79
CA ALA A 16 -3.85 -1.88 18.53
C ALA A 16 -2.34 -1.60 18.42
N LEU A 17 -1.88 -0.44 18.88
CA LEU A 17 -0.46 -0.06 18.84
C LEU A 17 0.40 -0.90 19.78
N ARG A 18 -0.16 -1.36 20.90
CA ARG A 18 0.54 -2.24 21.86
C ARG A 18 0.79 -3.65 21.34
N ILE A 19 0.22 -4.03 20.22
CA ILE A 19 0.41 -5.32 19.58
C ILE A 19 1.35 -5.15 18.38
N PRO A 20 2.62 -5.62 18.46
CA PRO A 20 3.49 -5.67 17.29
C PRO A 20 2.86 -6.50 16.16
N SER A 21 2.95 -6.01 14.92
CA SER A 21 2.32 -6.66 13.77
C SER A 21 3.16 -6.47 12.51
N TYR A 22 4.39 -6.92 12.53
CA TYR A 22 5.24 -6.95 11.33
C TYR A 22 4.63 -7.81 10.24
N SER A 23 4.89 -7.51 8.97
CA SER A 23 4.38 -8.33 7.86
C SER A 23 4.71 -9.82 8.05
N GLY A 24 3.69 -10.68 8.03
CA GLY A 24 3.74 -12.11 8.35
C GLY A 24 3.58 -12.46 9.84
N GLN A 25 3.37 -11.47 10.72
CA GLN A 25 3.19 -11.64 12.17
C GLN A 25 1.96 -10.89 12.71
N GLU A 26 0.95 -10.69 11.88
CA GLU A 26 -0.22 -9.83 12.16
C GLU A 26 -1.28 -10.49 13.04
N GLN A 27 -1.14 -11.77 13.42
CA GLN A 27 -2.17 -12.55 14.12
C GLN A 27 -2.81 -11.80 15.29
N GLY A 28 -2.01 -11.26 16.18
CA GLY A 28 -2.52 -10.62 17.40
C GLY A 28 -3.40 -9.40 17.11
N VAL A 29 -3.02 -8.56 16.16
CA VAL A 29 -3.82 -7.40 15.78
C VAL A 29 -5.04 -7.81 14.95
N ALA A 30 -4.93 -8.82 14.08
CA ALA A 30 -6.07 -9.37 13.33
C ALA A 30 -7.15 -9.91 14.27
N GLU A 31 -6.77 -10.66 15.30
CA GLU A 31 -7.69 -11.16 16.34
C GLU A 31 -8.33 -10.01 17.15
N LEU A 32 -7.57 -8.93 17.42
CA LEU A 32 -8.11 -7.73 18.06
C LEU A 32 -9.17 -7.07 17.16
N MET A 33 -8.85 -6.79 15.89
CA MET A 33 -9.77 -6.14 14.97
C MET A 33 -11.05 -6.97 14.77
N LYS A 34 -10.90 -8.30 14.59
CA LYS A 34 -12.05 -9.22 14.52
C LYS A 34 -12.93 -9.09 15.76
N ARG A 35 -12.36 -9.23 16.95
CA ARG A 35 -13.11 -9.13 18.22
C ARG A 35 -13.83 -7.79 18.35
N LYS A 36 -13.17 -6.67 18.00
CA LYS A 36 -13.78 -5.33 18.10
C LYS A 36 -14.91 -5.13 17.10
N MET A 37 -14.77 -5.62 15.87
CA MET A 37 -15.87 -5.59 14.90
C MET A 37 -17.08 -6.40 15.40
N GLU A 38 -16.85 -7.60 15.99
CA GLU A 38 -17.92 -8.42 16.60
C GLU A 38 -18.57 -7.69 17.79
N GLU A 39 -17.79 -7.10 18.71
CA GLU A 39 -18.26 -6.31 19.85
C GLU A 39 -19.08 -5.08 19.39
N TYR A 40 -18.71 -4.46 18.28
CA TYR A 40 -19.37 -3.30 17.69
C TYR A 40 -20.56 -3.65 16.80
N GLY A 41 -20.92 -4.93 16.74
CA GLY A 41 -22.17 -5.39 16.12
C GLY A 41 -22.11 -5.51 14.60
N PHE A 42 -20.97 -5.77 14.01
CA PHE A 42 -20.89 -6.20 12.61
C PHE A 42 -21.65 -7.51 12.43
N ASP A 43 -22.34 -7.67 11.30
CA ASP A 43 -23.18 -8.85 11.05
C ASP A 43 -22.36 -10.10 10.75
N GLU A 44 -21.23 -9.90 10.09
CA GLU A 44 -20.29 -10.96 9.74
C GLU A 44 -18.87 -10.44 9.88
N VAL A 45 -18.01 -11.21 10.52
CA VAL A 45 -16.57 -10.90 10.61
C VAL A 45 -15.79 -12.17 10.33
N ILE A 46 -14.97 -12.14 9.28
CA ILE A 46 -14.15 -13.28 8.85
C ILE A 46 -12.68 -12.91 8.86
N ILE A 47 -11.82 -13.90 9.07
CA ILE A 47 -10.39 -13.85 8.73
C ILE A 47 -10.22 -14.67 7.47
N ASP A 48 -9.62 -14.09 6.44
CA ASP A 48 -9.40 -14.77 5.18
C ASP A 48 -8.19 -15.72 5.25
N ARG A 49 -7.90 -16.42 4.15
CA ARG A 49 -6.80 -17.39 4.08
C ARG A 49 -5.42 -16.76 4.30
N PHE A 50 -5.23 -15.49 4.02
CA PHE A 50 -3.98 -14.78 4.22
C PHE A 50 -3.86 -14.17 5.61
N GLY A 51 -4.99 -14.02 6.32
CA GLY A 51 -5.04 -13.47 7.66
C GLY A 51 -5.60 -12.05 7.73
N SER A 52 -6.10 -11.51 6.61
CA SER A 52 -6.83 -10.24 6.58
C SER A 52 -8.19 -10.39 7.23
N VAL A 53 -8.63 -9.35 7.94
CA VAL A 53 -9.95 -9.31 8.57
C VAL A 53 -10.93 -8.57 7.66
N LEU A 54 -12.11 -9.12 7.45
CA LEU A 54 -13.20 -8.47 6.73
C LEU A 54 -14.46 -8.48 7.59
N GLY A 55 -14.93 -7.29 7.96
CA GLY A 55 -16.19 -7.09 8.67
C GLY A 55 -17.27 -6.50 7.74
N THR A 56 -18.52 -6.92 7.91
CA THR A 56 -19.65 -6.49 7.09
C THR A 56 -20.81 -6.04 7.97
N ILE A 57 -21.40 -4.89 7.65
CA ILE A 57 -22.66 -4.37 8.20
C ILE A 57 -23.67 -4.22 7.05
N ASN A 58 -24.84 -4.85 7.20
CA ASN A 58 -25.89 -4.81 6.19
C ASN A 58 -26.89 -3.69 6.48
N GLY A 59 -27.20 -2.90 5.44
CA GLY A 59 -28.32 -1.99 5.45
C GLY A 59 -29.66 -2.71 5.24
N LYS A 60 -30.77 -2.06 5.61
CA LYS A 60 -32.12 -2.60 5.44
C LYS A 60 -32.64 -2.50 4.01
N ARG A 61 -31.98 -1.77 3.16
CA ARG A 61 -32.38 -1.55 1.75
C ARG A 61 -31.34 -2.10 0.78
N PRO A 62 -31.71 -2.61 -0.40
CA PRO A 62 -30.77 -2.96 -1.46
C PRO A 62 -29.93 -1.75 -1.88
N GLY A 63 -28.66 -1.96 -2.20
CA GLY A 63 -27.76 -0.90 -2.63
C GLY A 63 -26.33 -1.40 -2.87
N LYS A 64 -25.40 -0.45 -3.00
CA LYS A 64 -24.00 -0.70 -3.25
C LYS A 64 -23.27 -1.26 -2.03
N THR A 65 -22.20 -1.98 -2.28
CA THR A 65 -21.21 -2.36 -1.25
C THR A 65 -20.11 -1.32 -1.22
N VAL A 66 -20.00 -0.60 -0.11
CA VAL A 66 -18.92 0.36 0.16
C VAL A 66 -17.90 -0.31 1.05
N LEU A 67 -16.65 -0.41 0.60
CA LEU A 67 -15.54 -0.97 1.36
C LEU A 67 -14.63 0.16 1.84
N MET A 68 -14.31 0.18 3.12
CA MET A 68 -13.19 0.92 3.68
C MET A 68 -12.06 -0.06 3.92
N ASP A 69 -10.88 0.20 3.33
CA ASP A 69 -9.73 -0.70 3.36
C ASP A 69 -8.52 -0.05 4.02
N GLY A 70 -7.87 -0.79 4.87
CA GLY A 70 -6.59 -0.46 5.47
C GLY A 70 -5.74 -1.70 5.71
N HIS A 71 -4.52 -1.51 6.23
CA HIS A 71 -3.63 -2.61 6.54
C HIS A 71 -3.21 -2.60 8.01
N ILE A 72 -2.96 -3.79 8.55
CA ILE A 72 -2.59 -4.01 9.95
C ILE A 72 -1.14 -4.44 10.13
N ASP A 73 -0.44 -4.75 9.04
CA ASP A 73 1.00 -4.94 9.14
C ASP A 73 1.74 -3.61 9.23
N THR A 74 2.95 -3.67 9.71
CA THR A 74 3.85 -2.51 9.84
C THR A 74 5.26 -2.90 9.44
N VAL A 75 6.07 -1.90 9.04
CA VAL A 75 7.51 -2.11 8.88
C VAL A 75 8.18 -2.41 10.22
N ASP A 76 9.35 -3.04 10.15
CA ASP A 76 10.15 -3.43 11.31
C ASP A 76 10.63 -2.20 12.11
N VAL A 77 10.72 -2.36 13.42
CA VAL A 77 11.40 -1.44 14.32
C VAL A 77 12.83 -1.97 14.58
N ILE A 78 13.80 -1.50 13.80
CA ILE A 78 15.19 -1.95 13.87
C ILE A 78 16.06 -1.13 14.84
N ASP A 79 15.56 0.02 15.28
CA ASP A 79 16.27 1.05 16.04
C ASP A 79 15.54 1.44 17.34
N ALA A 80 14.80 0.53 17.94
CA ALA A 80 14.01 0.75 19.16
C ALA A 80 14.76 1.52 20.27
N PRO A 81 16.08 1.29 20.53
CA PRO A 81 16.80 2.07 21.55
C PRO A 81 16.96 3.57 21.24
N GLN A 82 16.64 4.00 20.02
CA GLN A 82 16.75 5.40 19.59
C GLN A 82 15.40 6.13 19.59
N TRP A 83 14.30 5.40 19.91
CA TRP A 83 12.99 5.99 20.08
C TRP A 83 12.90 6.69 21.44
N GLU A 84 12.28 7.87 21.46
CA GLU A 84 11.97 8.60 22.70
C GLU A 84 10.72 8.02 23.40
N HIS A 85 9.76 7.54 22.59
CA HIS A 85 8.55 6.86 23.03
C HIS A 85 8.62 5.37 22.66
N ASP A 86 8.16 4.48 23.56
CA ASP A 86 8.12 3.04 23.26
C ASP A 86 7.30 2.79 21.98
N PRO A 87 7.90 2.20 20.90
CA PRO A 87 7.20 1.95 19.64
C PRO A 87 5.95 1.07 19.78
N PHE A 88 5.79 0.36 20.89
CA PHE A 88 4.61 -0.45 21.20
C PHE A 88 3.96 -0.05 22.53
N GLY A 89 4.21 1.16 23.00
CA GLY A 89 3.62 1.69 24.23
C GLY A 89 2.18 2.20 24.07
N GLY A 90 1.83 2.74 22.92
CA GLY A 90 0.58 3.47 22.69
C GLY A 90 0.46 4.64 23.68
N GLU A 91 1.57 5.34 23.95
CA GLU A 91 1.65 6.45 24.88
C GLU A 91 0.89 7.66 24.36
N ILE A 92 0.16 8.35 25.25
CA ILE A 92 -0.45 9.64 24.91
C ILE A 92 0.39 10.76 25.51
N ALA A 93 0.92 11.63 24.66
CA ALA A 93 1.60 12.85 25.07
C ALA A 93 1.27 13.98 24.08
N ASP A 94 1.10 15.19 24.56
CA ASP A 94 0.88 16.40 23.75
C ASP A 94 -0.22 16.29 22.68
N GLY A 95 -1.34 15.59 23.00
CA GLY A 95 -2.45 15.39 22.08
C GLY A 95 -2.19 14.37 20.97
N LYS A 96 -1.17 13.53 21.11
CA LYS A 96 -0.74 12.52 20.15
C LYS A 96 -0.75 11.13 20.80
N ILE A 97 -0.94 10.10 20.00
CA ILE A 97 -0.74 8.69 20.37
C ILE A 97 0.49 8.20 19.64
N TYR A 98 1.53 7.85 20.38
CA TYR A 98 2.80 7.38 19.83
C TYR A 98 2.84 5.87 19.67
N GLY A 99 3.43 5.40 18.58
CA GLY A 99 3.70 4.00 18.34
C GLY A 99 3.83 3.66 16.87
N ARG A 100 4.54 2.57 16.55
CA ARG A 100 4.65 2.03 15.20
C ARG A 100 3.28 1.58 14.70
N GLY A 101 2.86 2.06 13.52
CA GLY A 101 1.53 1.84 12.96
C GLY A 101 0.50 2.88 13.40
N ALA A 102 0.88 3.91 14.16
CA ALA A 102 -0.05 4.96 14.56
C ALA A 102 -0.55 5.76 13.35
N SER A 103 0.35 6.11 12.47
CA SER A 103 0.13 6.84 11.22
C SER A 103 -0.12 5.91 10.05
N ASP A 104 0.59 4.78 10.02
CA ASP A 104 0.67 3.81 8.92
C ASP A 104 0.47 2.38 9.44
N MET A 105 -0.82 1.84 9.47
CA MET A 105 -2.01 2.70 9.42
C MET A 105 -3.09 2.22 10.43
N LYS A 106 -2.68 1.51 11.52
CA LYS A 106 -3.61 0.95 12.53
C LYS A 106 -4.53 2.01 13.17
N GLY A 107 -4.04 3.27 13.28
CA GLY A 107 -4.89 4.37 13.75
C GLY A 107 -6.10 4.58 12.85
N SER A 108 -5.90 4.55 11.54
CA SER A 108 -6.98 4.67 10.56
C SER A 108 -7.91 3.45 10.56
N ASP A 109 -7.38 2.22 10.71
CA ASP A 109 -8.20 1.01 10.84
C ASP A 109 -9.18 1.14 12.02
N CYS A 110 -8.70 1.63 13.16
CA CYS A 110 -9.54 1.90 14.33
C CYS A 110 -10.62 2.94 14.04
N ALA A 111 -10.26 4.00 13.29
CA ALA A 111 -11.22 5.03 12.88
C ALA A 111 -12.30 4.49 11.93
N MET A 112 -11.92 3.66 10.94
CA MET A 112 -12.86 3.05 9.98
C MET A 112 -13.83 2.08 10.65
N ILE A 113 -13.34 1.20 11.51
CA ILE A 113 -14.17 0.25 12.29
C ILE A 113 -15.18 1.02 13.15
N THR A 114 -14.71 2.03 13.89
CA THR A 114 -15.55 2.84 14.76
C THR A 114 -16.58 3.65 13.94
N ALA A 115 -16.16 4.23 12.82
CA ALA A 115 -17.04 4.99 11.94
C ALA A 115 -18.17 4.13 11.35
N ALA A 116 -17.85 2.93 10.87
CA ALA A 116 -18.86 1.99 10.36
C ALA A 116 -19.89 1.61 11.42
N ALA A 117 -19.43 1.31 12.64
CA ALA A 117 -20.30 0.96 13.75
C ALA A 117 -21.22 2.13 14.18
N ARG A 118 -20.65 3.32 14.37
CA ARG A 118 -21.40 4.55 14.70
C ARG A 118 -22.41 4.91 13.62
N PHE A 119 -22.02 4.81 12.35
CA PHE A 119 -22.91 5.04 11.22
C PHE A 119 -24.11 4.09 11.27
N ALA A 120 -23.87 2.79 11.50
CA ALA A 120 -24.95 1.80 11.59
C ALA A 120 -25.88 2.04 12.77
N GLU A 121 -25.36 2.42 13.94
CA GLU A 121 -26.13 2.76 15.12
C GLU A 121 -26.98 4.02 14.90
N LYS A 122 -26.36 5.13 14.43
CA LYS A 122 -27.05 6.41 14.18
C LYS A 122 -28.18 6.30 13.16
N THR A 123 -28.00 5.47 12.14
CA THR A 123 -29.03 5.24 11.11
C THR A 123 -30.05 4.18 11.52
N GLY A 124 -29.83 3.46 12.62
CA GLY A 124 -30.58 2.26 12.95
C GLY A 124 -30.55 1.23 11.83
N ARG A 125 -29.47 1.23 11.02
CA ARG A 125 -29.25 0.45 9.78
C ARG A 125 -30.23 0.76 8.64
N ASP A 126 -30.95 1.88 8.70
CA ASP A 126 -31.80 2.33 7.59
C ASP A 126 -30.96 3.04 6.53
N PHE A 127 -30.14 2.28 5.85
CA PHE A 127 -29.32 2.69 4.72
C PHE A 127 -29.37 1.66 3.59
N ALA A 128 -28.91 2.03 2.39
CA ALA A 128 -28.90 1.17 1.23
C ALA A 128 -27.56 0.43 1.09
N GLY A 129 -27.61 -0.87 0.81
CA GLY A 129 -26.43 -1.68 0.52
C GLY A 129 -25.72 -2.21 1.76
N ARG A 130 -24.40 -2.30 1.68
CA ARG A 130 -23.53 -2.84 2.73
C ARG A 130 -22.35 -1.92 2.97
N VAL A 131 -21.91 -1.83 4.22
CA VAL A 131 -20.64 -1.22 4.61
C VAL A 131 -19.70 -2.33 5.04
N CYS A 132 -18.56 -2.43 4.39
CA CYS A 132 -17.50 -3.36 4.74
C CYS A 132 -16.27 -2.60 5.24
N VAL A 133 -15.54 -3.21 6.17
CA VAL A 133 -14.22 -2.74 6.59
C VAL A 133 -13.25 -3.90 6.47
N SER A 134 -12.13 -3.70 5.75
CA SER A 134 -11.03 -4.65 5.69
C SER A 134 -9.80 -4.13 6.40
N CYS A 135 -9.14 -5.02 7.12
CA CYS A 135 -7.83 -4.81 7.72
C CYS A 135 -6.90 -5.85 7.10
N THR A 136 -6.16 -5.47 6.07
CA THR A 136 -5.37 -6.38 5.23
C THR A 136 -4.00 -6.64 5.83
N VAL A 137 -3.35 -7.71 5.37
CA VAL A 137 -2.01 -8.12 5.75
C VAL A 137 -1.04 -7.96 4.59
N HIS A 138 0.27 -7.86 4.88
CA HIS A 138 1.34 -7.77 3.88
C HIS A 138 1.23 -6.59 2.91
N GLU A 139 0.60 -5.49 3.28
CA GLU A 139 0.59 -4.29 2.43
C GLU A 139 1.99 -3.75 2.23
N GLU A 140 2.76 -3.61 3.30
CA GLU A 140 4.12 -3.06 3.34
C GLU A 140 5.14 -3.83 2.47
N ARG A 141 4.80 -5.06 2.10
CA ARG A 141 5.65 -5.91 1.26
C ARG A 141 5.05 -6.21 -0.11
N PHE A 142 3.71 -6.16 -0.23
CA PHE A 142 2.96 -6.54 -1.43
C PHE A 142 1.70 -5.71 -1.58
N GLU A 143 1.85 -4.44 -1.88
CA GLU A 143 0.77 -3.46 -2.02
C GLU A 143 -0.40 -4.02 -2.86
N GLY A 144 -1.53 -4.31 -2.23
CA GLY A 144 -2.77 -4.76 -2.88
C GLY A 144 -2.87 -6.26 -3.20
N VAL A 145 -1.83 -7.09 -2.98
CA VAL A 145 -1.93 -8.52 -3.33
C VAL A 145 -2.92 -9.26 -2.43
N SER A 146 -2.90 -9.02 -1.11
CA SER A 146 -3.90 -9.58 -0.18
C SER A 146 -5.31 -9.04 -0.46
N SER A 147 -5.42 -7.81 -0.92
CA SER A 147 -6.69 -7.15 -1.24
C SER A 147 -7.43 -7.78 -2.42
N ARG A 148 -6.76 -8.57 -3.26
CA ARG A 148 -7.42 -9.40 -4.29
C ARG A 148 -8.41 -10.39 -3.67
N GLU A 149 -8.06 -10.98 -2.52
CA GLU A 149 -8.95 -11.88 -1.78
C GLU A 149 -10.11 -11.10 -1.15
N ILE A 150 -9.86 -9.93 -0.60
CA ILE A 150 -10.91 -9.02 -0.10
C ILE A 150 -11.88 -8.63 -1.22
N THR A 151 -11.37 -8.30 -2.41
CA THR A 151 -12.21 -8.00 -3.60
C THR A 151 -13.13 -9.19 -3.93
N ARG A 152 -12.61 -10.42 -3.90
CA ARG A 152 -13.37 -11.63 -4.17
C ARG A 152 -14.48 -11.88 -3.14
N LEU A 153 -14.20 -11.63 -1.86
CA LEU A 153 -15.11 -11.86 -0.74
C LEU A 153 -16.17 -10.77 -0.59
N ALA A 154 -15.73 -9.51 -0.53
CA ALA A 154 -16.61 -8.36 -0.31
C ALA A 154 -17.39 -7.95 -1.58
N LYS A 155 -16.80 -8.13 -2.78
CA LYS A 155 -17.31 -7.64 -4.06
C LYS A 155 -17.74 -6.18 -3.97
N PRO A 156 -16.83 -5.27 -3.65
CA PRO A 156 -17.17 -3.87 -3.45
C PRO A 156 -17.54 -3.18 -4.77
N ASP A 157 -18.49 -2.28 -4.71
CA ASP A 157 -18.80 -1.35 -5.80
C ASP A 157 -17.98 -0.06 -5.71
N LEU A 158 -17.58 0.32 -4.50
CA LEU A 158 -16.82 1.53 -4.18
C LEU A 158 -15.83 1.23 -3.06
N VAL A 159 -14.62 1.82 -3.13
CA VAL A 159 -13.56 1.62 -2.12
C VAL A 159 -13.04 2.96 -1.58
N ILE A 160 -12.78 3.00 -0.29
CA ILE A 160 -12.10 4.10 0.40
C ILE A 160 -10.85 3.50 1.06
N ILE A 161 -9.67 3.93 0.63
CA ILE A 161 -8.39 3.55 1.26
C ILE A 161 -8.13 4.47 2.44
N GLY A 162 -7.95 3.89 3.62
CA GLY A 162 -7.79 4.62 4.88
C GLY A 162 -6.40 5.19 5.15
N GLU A 163 -5.49 5.14 4.22
CA GLU A 163 -4.12 5.62 4.33
C GLU A 163 -3.99 7.09 4.75
N ALA A 164 -2.81 7.49 5.19
CA ALA A 164 -2.51 8.84 5.64
C ALA A 164 -2.76 9.88 4.54
N THR A 165 -3.73 10.78 4.75
CA THR A 165 -4.10 11.82 3.78
C THR A 165 -4.23 13.21 4.41
N SER A 166 -3.97 13.40 5.70
CA SER A 166 -4.30 14.62 6.44
C SER A 166 -5.77 14.99 6.35
N THR A 167 -6.67 14.01 6.33
CA THR A 167 -8.12 14.20 6.13
C THR A 167 -8.49 14.90 4.82
N THR A 168 -7.63 14.80 3.78
CA THR A 168 -7.93 15.25 2.40
C THR A 168 -8.37 14.06 1.54
N VAL A 169 -8.90 14.33 0.34
CA VAL A 169 -9.32 13.27 -0.59
C VAL A 169 -8.24 13.02 -1.63
N LYS A 170 -7.70 11.80 -1.66
CA LYS A 170 -6.80 11.33 -2.71
C LYS A 170 -7.60 10.60 -3.77
N ARG A 171 -7.41 10.95 -5.05
CA ARG A 171 -8.14 10.33 -6.16
C ARG A 171 -7.25 9.59 -7.15
N GLY A 172 -6.03 9.24 -6.72
CA GLY A 172 -5.09 8.49 -7.55
C GLY A 172 -3.75 8.29 -6.89
N GLN A 173 -2.96 7.42 -7.49
CA GLN A 173 -1.55 7.19 -7.14
C GLN A 173 -0.78 6.69 -8.35
N ARG A 174 0.55 6.89 -8.34
CA ARG A 174 1.45 6.17 -9.23
C ARG A 174 1.51 4.70 -8.80
N GLY A 175 1.65 3.82 -9.79
CA GLY A 175 1.93 2.43 -9.51
C GLY A 175 3.41 2.20 -9.19
N ARG A 176 3.75 0.95 -8.88
CA ARG A 176 5.11 0.51 -8.60
C ARG A 176 5.42 -0.78 -9.34
N ALA A 177 6.63 -0.90 -9.86
CA ALA A 177 7.14 -2.14 -10.42
C ALA A 177 8.63 -2.29 -10.08
N GLU A 178 9.06 -3.51 -9.80
CA GLU A 178 10.47 -3.86 -9.65
C GLU A 178 10.95 -4.53 -10.93
N VAL A 179 11.76 -3.81 -11.72
CA VAL A 179 12.32 -4.32 -12.97
C VAL A 179 13.72 -4.86 -12.70
N VAL A 180 13.89 -6.14 -12.96
CA VAL A 180 15.20 -6.80 -12.88
C VAL A 180 15.84 -6.82 -14.24
N VAL A 181 17.11 -6.45 -14.29
CA VAL A 181 17.98 -6.61 -15.47
C VAL A 181 19.11 -7.56 -15.12
N GLU A 182 19.38 -8.53 -15.97
CA GLU A 182 20.51 -9.45 -15.83
C GLU A 182 21.40 -9.38 -17.07
N THR A 183 22.71 -9.40 -16.86
CA THR A 183 23.71 -9.51 -17.91
C THR A 183 24.55 -10.75 -17.67
N GLU A 184 24.83 -11.47 -18.75
CA GLU A 184 25.65 -12.70 -18.74
C GLU A 184 27.06 -12.42 -19.27
N GLY A 185 28.01 -13.03 -18.65
CA GLY A 185 29.41 -13.01 -19.03
C GLY A 185 30.02 -14.40 -19.10
N VAL A 186 31.35 -14.46 -19.15
CA VAL A 186 32.14 -15.69 -19.11
C VAL A 186 33.23 -15.54 -18.08
N SER A 187 33.21 -16.40 -17.05
CA SER A 187 34.21 -16.37 -16.00
C SER A 187 35.59 -16.76 -16.49
N CYS A 188 36.61 -16.07 -16.01
CA CYS A 188 38.00 -16.43 -16.12
C CYS A 188 38.81 -15.88 -14.95
N HIS A 189 40.09 -16.24 -14.85
CA HIS A 189 40.96 -15.63 -13.86
C HIS A 189 41.20 -14.16 -14.18
N SER A 190 41.08 -13.27 -13.22
CA SER A 190 41.19 -11.82 -13.40
C SER A 190 42.54 -11.33 -13.95
N SER A 191 43.58 -12.14 -13.85
CA SER A 191 44.88 -11.86 -14.47
C SER A 191 44.92 -12.10 -16.00
N ASN A 192 43.90 -12.73 -16.56
CA ASN A 192 43.75 -12.99 -18.01
C ASN A 192 42.34 -12.60 -18.47
N PRO A 193 41.94 -11.33 -18.32
CA PRO A 193 40.56 -10.91 -18.54
C PRO A 193 40.08 -11.08 -19.98
N GLU A 194 41.01 -11.14 -20.96
CA GLU A 194 40.74 -11.37 -22.37
C GLU A 194 40.17 -12.77 -22.68
N LYS A 195 40.24 -13.70 -21.74
CA LYS A 195 39.67 -15.06 -21.86
C LYS A 195 38.24 -15.15 -21.38
N GLY A 196 37.72 -14.06 -20.83
CA GLY A 196 36.37 -14.01 -20.29
C GLY A 196 35.55 -12.85 -20.87
N VAL A 197 34.34 -12.73 -20.36
CA VAL A 197 33.42 -11.58 -20.61
C VAL A 197 32.92 -11.11 -19.27
N ASN A 198 33.20 -9.86 -18.92
CA ASN A 198 32.81 -9.30 -17.64
C ASN A 198 31.36 -8.85 -17.64
N ALA A 199 30.51 -9.55 -16.91
CA ALA A 199 29.07 -9.22 -16.80
C ALA A 199 28.81 -7.84 -16.18
N VAL A 200 29.70 -7.36 -15.29
CA VAL A 200 29.56 -6.03 -14.69
C VAL A 200 29.79 -4.94 -15.72
N TYR A 201 30.77 -5.09 -16.63
CA TYR A 201 30.96 -4.12 -17.72
C TYR A 201 29.78 -4.15 -18.71
N ALA A 202 29.22 -5.32 -18.97
CA ALA A 202 27.99 -5.42 -19.76
C ALA A 202 26.82 -4.68 -19.07
N MET A 203 26.69 -4.84 -17.76
CA MET A 203 25.64 -4.16 -16.98
C MET A 203 25.83 -2.63 -17.00
N THR A 204 27.04 -2.12 -16.87
CA THR A 204 27.27 -0.66 -16.94
C THR A 204 26.81 -0.08 -18.29
N ALA A 205 27.09 -0.78 -19.40
CA ALA A 205 26.62 -0.35 -20.72
C ALA A 205 25.08 -0.32 -20.82
N VAL A 206 24.40 -1.31 -20.24
CA VAL A 206 22.93 -1.36 -20.22
C VAL A 206 22.36 -0.25 -19.32
N ILE A 207 22.95 -0.01 -18.13
CA ILE A 207 22.54 1.07 -17.22
C ILE A 207 22.65 2.43 -17.89
N ASP A 208 23.73 2.68 -18.65
CA ASP A 208 23.93 3.95 -19.36
C ASP A 208 22.84 4.20 -20.43
N GLU A 209 22.31 3.14 -21.05
CA GLU A 209 21.17 3.27 -21.96
C GLU A 209 19.84 3.41 -21.25
N ILE A 210 19.64 2.69 -20.12
CA ILE A 210 18.42 2.83 -19.29
C ILE A 210 18.28 4.26 -18.75
N ARG A 211 19.37 4.89 -18.31
CA ARG A 211 19.38 6.28 -17.82
C ARG A 211 18.95 7.32 -18.86
N LYS A 212 18.92 6.97 -20.15
CA LYS A 212 18.40 7.84 -21.22
C LYS A 212 16.89 7.74 -21.41
N ILE A 213 16.24 6.76 -20.76
CA ILE A 213 14.78 6.64 -20.79
C ILE A 213 14.18 7.85 -20.08
N VAL A 214 13.31 8.58 -20.77
CA VAL A 214 12.55 9.68 -20.20
C VAL A 214 11.16 9.14 -19.84
N PRO A 215 10.83 8.98 -18.56
CA PRO A 215 9.50 8.54 -18.15
C PRO A 215 8.42 9.51 -18.60
N ASN A 216 7.23 8.97 -18.89
CA ASN A 216 6.04 9.77 -19.21
C ASN A 216 5.65 10.67 -18.02
N GLU A 217 4.77 11.65 -18.29
CA GLU A 217 4.21 12.54 -17.28
C GLU A 217 2.67 12.52 -17.36
N HIS A 218 2.02 12.49 -16.18
CA HIS A 218 0.57 12.52 -16.07
C HIS A 218 0.14 13.82 -15.36
N PRO A 219 -0.93 14.52 -15.82
CA PRO A 219 -1.33 15.82 -15.25
C PRO A 219 -1.57 15.82 -13.74
N LEU A 220 -2.12 14.74 -13.18
CA LEU A 220 -2.36 14.60 -11.75
C LEU A 220 -1.18 13.95 -11.01
N LEU A 221 -0.61 12.85 -11.57
CA LEU A 221 0.36 12.02 -10.85
C LEU A 221 1.81 12.50 -11.04
N GLY A 222 2.06 13.47 -11.91
CA GLY A 222 3.40 13.95 -12.25
C GLY A 222 4.19 12.94 -13.09
N LYS A 223 5.52 13.00 -12.99
CA LYS A 223 6.42 12.13 -13.76
C LYS A 223 6.49 10.72 -13.20
N GLY A 224 6.56 9.74 -14.10
CA GLY A 224 7.02 8.40 -13.76
C GLY A 224 8.49 8.43 -13.29
N ILE A 225 8.93 7.40 -12.61
CA ILE A 225 10.30 7.26 -12.09
C ILE A 225 10.85 5.91 -12.55
N LEU A 226 12.14 5.87 -12.87
CA LEU A 226 12.89 4.64 -13.08
C LEU A 226 14.26 4.84 -12.44
N GLU A 227 14.48 4.23 -11.28
CA GLU A 227 15.67 4.43 -10.47
C GLU A 227 16.36 3.11 -10.17
N LEU A 228 17.69 3.06 -10.31
CA LEU A 228 18.50 1.91 -9.94
C LEU A 228 18.60 1.84 -8.39
N THR A 229 18.11 0.76 -7.81
CA THR A 229 18.06 0.59 -6.36
C THR A 229 19.01 -0.49 -5.83
N ASP A 230 19.40 -1.44 -6.68
CA ASP A 230 20.29 -2.54 -6.27
C ASP A 230 21.10 -3.07 -7.45
N ILE A 231 22.34 -3.51 -7.17
CA ILE A 231 23.22 -4.16 -8.13
C ILE A 231 24.12 -5.17 -7.44
N ILE A 232 24.20 -6.39 -7.97
CA ILE A 232 25.06 -7.45 -7.45
C ILE A 232 25.66 -8.28 -8.58
N SER A 233 26.92 -8.67 -8.42
CA SER A 233 27.59 -9.59 -9.36
C SER A 233 27.73 -10.99 -8.78
N GLN A 234 27.98 -11.98 -9.63
CA GLN A 234 28.26 -13.36 -9.22
C GLN A 234 29.52 -13.86 -9.94
N PRO A 235 30.42 -14.53 -9.14
CA PRO A 235 30.37 -14.71 -7.69
C PRO A 235 30.55 -13.40 -6.91
N TYR A 236 30.01 -13.35 -5.68
CA TYR A 236 30.23 -12.24 -4.75
C TYR A 236 30.64 -12.78 -3.38
N PRO A 237 31.76 -12.31 -2.78
CA PRO A 237 32.79 -11.47 -3.40
C PRO A 237 33.52 -12.19 -4.54
N GLY A 238 33.87 -11.44 -5.61
CA GLY A 238 34.45 -12.01 -6.83
C GLY A 238 35.92 -12.49 -6.70
N ALA A 239 36.65 -11.99 -5.70
CA ALA A 239 38.06 -12.23 -5.52
C ALA A 239 38.86 -12.13 -6.85
N SER A 240 39.51 -13.22 -7.32
CA SER A 240 40.28 -13.22 -8.56
C SER A 240 39.52 -13.74 -9.77
N VAL A 241 38.18 -13.60 -9.81
CA VAL A 241 37.33 -14.14 -10.86
C VAL A 241 36.63 -13.01 -11.59
N VAL A 242 36.64 -13.03 -12.93
CA VAL A 242 35.81 -12.18 -13.77
C VAL A 242 34.34 -12.62 -13.61
N PRO A 243 33.37 -11.71 -13.23
CA PRO A 243 32.00 -12.08 -12.98
C PRO A 243 31.31 -12.60 -14.25
N SER A 244 30.56 -13.71 -14.10
CA SER A 244 29.76 -14.30 -15.18
C SER A 244 28.28 -13.88 -15.17
N LEU A 245 27.83 -13.26 -14.10
CA LEU A 245 26.47 -12.73 -13.98
C LEU A 245 26.53 -11.39 -13.24
N CYS A 246 25.72 -10.42 -13.69
CA CYS A 246 25.40 -9.23 -12.94
C CYS A 246 23.91 -9.00 -13.00
N ARG A 247 23.30 -8.70 -11.83
CA ARG A 247 21.90 -8.40 -11.68
C ARG A 247 21.74 -7.00 -11.11
N ALA A 248 20.85 -6.22 -11.70
CA ALA A 248 20.44 -4.90 -11.22
C ALA A 248 18.92 -4.85 -11.06
N THR A 249 18.43 -4.13 -10.04
CA THR A 249 17.02 -3.92 -9.80
C THR A 249 16.70 -2.44 -9.90
N PHE A 250 15.63 -2.12 -10.62
CA PHE A 250 15.13 -0.75 -10.78
C PHE A 250 13.75 -0.63 -10.16
N ASP A 251 13.54 0.36 -9.29
CA ASP A 251 12.21 0.79 -8.87
C ASP A 251 11.59 1.64 -9.98
N ARG A 252 10.46 1.20 -10.50
CA ARG A 252 9.67 1.92 -11.50
C ARG A 252 8.40 2.44 -10.85
N ARG A 253 8.22 3.78 -10.84
CA ARG A 253 6.94 4.40 -10.51
C ARG A 253 6.18 4.60 -11.81
N THR A 254 5.12 3.82 -12.00
CA THR A 254 4.34 3.74 -13.23
C THR A 254 3.22 4.76 -13.25
N LEU A 255 2.73 5.06 -14.45
CA LEU A 255 1.56 5.90 -14.68
C LEU A 255 0.40 5.06 -15.22
N VAL A 256 -0.79 5.63 -15.22
CA VAL A 256 -1.98 4.96 -15.77
C VAL A 256 -1.75 4.58 -17.22
N GLY A 257 -2.03 3.32 -17.57
CA GLY A 257 -1.81 2.74 -18.89
C GLY A 257 -0.41 2.16 -19.13
N GLU A 258 0.51 2.25 -18.16
CA GLU A 258 1.80 1.58 -18.23
C GLU A 258 1.69 0.16 -17.63
N ASP A 259 1.43 -0.81 -18.49
CA ASP A 259 1.42 -2.23 -18.13
C ASP A 259 2.83 -2.87 -18.19
N GLU A 260 2.91 -4.16 -17.88
CA GLU A 260 4.15 -4.94 -17.93
C GLU A 260 4.81 -4.86 -19.32
N ALA A 261 4.04 -4.91 -20.40
CA ALA A 261 4.57 -4.89 -21.75
C ALA A 261 5.21 -3.54 -22.09
N VAL A 262 4.58 -2.45 -21.69
CA VAL A 262 5.12 -1.07 -21.86
C VAL A 262 6.40 -0.91 -21.05
N ILE A 263 6.41 -1.31 -19.78
CA ILE A 263 7.56 -1.15 -18.88
C ILE A 263 8.77 -1.95 -19.41
N LEU A 264 8.57 -3.24 -19.68
CA LEU A 264 9.64 -4.11 -20.16
C LEU A 264 10.07 -3.75 -21.58
N GLY A 265 9.15 -3.25 -22.42
CA GLY A 265 9.45 -2.76 -23.76
C GLY A 265 10.48 -1.64 -23.75
N GLN A 266 10.32 -0.62 -22.91
CA GLN A 266 11.26 0.48 -22.76
C GLN A 266 12.66 0.01 -22.34
N VAL A 267 12.74 -0.96 -21.42
CA VAL A 267 14.02 -1.51 -20.95
C VAL A 267 14.65 -2.40 -22.02
N ASN A 268 13.87 -3.21 -22.74
CA ASN A 268 14.38 -4.03 -23.85
C ASN A 268 14.94 -3.17 -24.99
N GLU A 269 14.31 -2.04 -25.30
CA GLU A 269 14.87 -1.08 -26.27
C GLU A 269 16.22 -0.50 -25.80
N ALA A 270 16.37 -0.21 -24.50
CA ALA A 270 17.66 0.23 -23.95
C ALA A 270 18.71 -0.89 -24.03
N ILE A 271 18.34 -2.13 -23.74
CA ILE A 271 19.21 -3.30 -23.91
C ILE A 271 19.65 -3.43 -25.38
N ALA A 272 18.75 -3.29 -26.34
CA ALA A 272 19.05 -3.37 -27.76
C ALA A 272 20.06 -2.29 -28.18
N ARG A 273 19.91 -1.05 -27.72
CA ARG A 273 20.90 0.02 -27.98
C ARG A 273 22.27 -0.28 -27.40
N ALA A 274 22.31 -0.86 -26.19
CA ALA A 274 23.58 -1.29 -25.59
C ALA A 274 24.25 -2.40 -26.41
N GLN A 275 23.49 -3.34 -26.99
CA GLN A 275 23.98 -4.41 -27.86
C GLN A 275 24.53 -3.89 -29.18
N GLU A 276 23.98 -2.79 -29.75
CA GLU A 276 24.52 -2.17 -30.95
C GLU A 276 25.95 -1.64 -30.78
N THR A 277 26.22 -1.08 -29.59
CA THR A 277 27.55 -0.50 -29.25
C THR A 277 28.51 -1.51 -28.62
N HIS A 278 27.98 -2.61 -28.09
CA HIS A 278 28.76 -3.69 -27.42
C HIS A 278 28.39 -5.04 -28.03
N PRO A 279 28.95 -5.40 -29.22
CA PRO A 279 28.66 -6.66 -29.87
C PRO A 279 28.93 -7.87 -28.98
N GLY A 280 27.95 -8.77 -28.86
CA GLY A 280 28.03 -9.96 -28.02
C GLY A 280 27.53 -9.76 -26.57
N LEU A 281 27.10 -8.56 -26.19
CA LEU A 281 26.43 -8.31 -24.91
C LEU A 281 25.15 -9.14 -24.83
N LYS A 282 25.01 -9.90 -23.74
CA LYS A 282 23.81 -10.68 -23.41
C LYS A 282 23.16 -10.08 -22.18
N ALA A 283 21.91 -9.67 -22.37
CA ALA A 283 21.09 -9.14 -21.30
C ALA A 283 19.61 -9.52 -21.47
N ARG A 284 18.89 -9.54 -20.35
CA ARG A 284 17.43 -9.72 -20.32
C ARG A 284 16.84 -8.87 -19.21
N CYS A 285 15.56 -8.55 -19.32
CA CYS A 285 14.81 -7.92 -18.23
C CYS A 285 13.49 -8.65 -17.98
N TYR A 286 13.01 -8.55 -16.75
CA TYR A 286 11.74 -9.11 -16.30
C TYR A 286 11.27 -8.40 -15.02
N LEU A 287 10.00 -8.56 -14.65
CA LEU A 287 9.50 -8.10 -13.36
C LEU A 287 9.92 -9.06 -12.25
N ALA A 288 10.39 -8.53 -11.14
CA ALA A 288 10.69 -9.33 -9.96
C ALA A 288 9.42 -10.07 -9.48
N GLU A 289 9.61 -11.26 -8.94
CA GLU A 289 8.59 -12.02 -8.23
C GLU A 289 8.96 -12.08 -6.75
N GLY A 290 7.96 -12.03 -5.89
CA GLY A 290 8.12 -12.17 -4.45
C GLY A 290 7.22 -13.25 -3.90
N GLU A 291 7.63 -13.80 -2.77
CA GLU A 291 6.88 -14.79 -2.00
C GLU A 291 7.05 -14.48 -0.52
N GLU A 292 5.94 -14.36 0.21
CA GLU A 292 5.93 -14.09 1.65
C GLU A 292 4.98 -15.08 2.35
N LYS A 293 5.37 -15.53 3.54
CA LYS A 293 4.52 -16.39 4.36
C LYS A 293 3.60 -15.56 5.24
N CYS A 294 2.32 -15.88 5.18
CA CYS A 294 1.32 -15.32 6.08
C CYS A 294 1.36 -16.01 7.45
N TRP A 295 0.91 -15.30 8.47
CA TRP A 295 0.80 -15.86 9.83
C TRP A 295 -0.17 -17.07 9.90
N THR A 296 -1.11 -17.20 8.98
CA THR A 296 -2.02 -18.35 8.82
C THR A 296 -1.33 -19.62 8.35
N GLY A 297 -0.09 -19.49 7.84
CA GLY A 297 0.66 -20.59 7.21
C GLY A 297 0.48 -20.66 5.68
N ASP A 298 -0.46 -19.89 5.10
CA ASP A 298 -0.58 -19.72 3.64
C ASP A 298 0.57 -18.85 3.10
N THR A 299 0.67 -18.73 1.80
CA THR A 299 1.75 -18.01 1.12
C THR A 299 1.16 -17.05 0.09
N ILE A 300 1.59 -15.80 0.14
CA ILE A 300 1.35 -14.82 -0.91
C ILE A 300 2.50 -14.89 -1.90
N ARG A 301 2.18 -15.03 -3.20
CA ARG A 301 3.15 -14.97 -4.29
C ARG A 301 2.60 -14.09 -5.40
N ALA A 302 3.39 -13.14 -5.87
CA ALA A 302 3.01 -12.29 -6.99
C ALA A 302 4.24 -11.69 -7.69
N LYS A 303 4.06 -11.25 -8.93
CA LYS A 303 4.97 -10.29 -9.55
C LYS A 303 4.90 -8.97 -8.75
N ARG A 304 6.05 -8.33 -8.60
CA ARG A 304 6.13 -7.00 -8.01
C ARG A 304 5.75 -5.94 -9.04
N TYR A 305 4.46 -5.92 -9.34
CA TYR A 305 3.82 -4.97 -10.24
C TYR A 305 2.47 -4.57 -9.65
N PHE A 306 2.34 -3.31 -9.35
CA PHE A 306 1.20 -2.68 -8.69
C PHE A 306 0.77 -1.50 -9.56
N PRO A 307 -0.30 -1.60 -10.35
CA PRO A 307 -0.65 -0.60 -11.34
C PRO A 307 -1.06 0.74 -10.71
N ALA A 308 -0.76 1.81 -11.44
CA ALA A 308 -1.27 3.14 -11.15
C ALA A 308 -2.79 3.21 -11.34
N TRP A 309 -3.42 4.15 -10.66
CA TRP A 309 -4.84 4.40 -10.83
C TRP A 309 -5.19 5.88 -10.64
N VAL A 310 -6.29 6.27 -11.24
CA VAL A 310 -6.94 7.58 -11.06
C VAL A 310 -8.44 7.36 -11.11
N THR A 311 -9.16 7.95 -10.15
CA THR A 311 -10.61 8.09 -10.18
C THR A 311 -10.93 9.50 -10.65
N GLU A 312 -11.85 9.62 -11.61
CA GLU A 312 -12.20 10.91 -12.18
C GLU A 312 -12.84 11.84 -11.13
N GLU A 313 -12.54 13.13 -11.24
CA GLU A 313 -12.97 14.12 -10.28
C GLU A 313 -14.51 14.25 -10.21
N ASP A 314 -15.17 14.14 -11.36
CA ASP A 314 -16.63 14.21 -11.50
C ASP A 314 -17.34 12.88 -11.20
N SER A 315 -16.59 11.83 -10.79
CA SER A 315 -17.18 10.55 -10.41
C SER A 315 -18.10 10.67 -9.19
N GLU A 316 -19.12 9.81 -9.14
CA GLU A 316 -20.06 9.75 -8.02
C GLU A 316 -19.33 9.62 -6.66
N LEU A 317 -18.31 8.77 -6.60
CA LEU A 317 -17.55 8.52 -5.37
C LEU A 317 -16.82 9.78 -4.87
N VAL A 318 -16.09 10.47 -5.76
CA VAL A 318 -15.36 11.70 -5.39
C VAL A 318 -16.34 12.79 -4.96
N GLN A 319 -17.41 13.00 -5.72
CA GLN A 319 -18.39 14.05 -5.42
C GLN A 319 -19.17 13.76 -4.12
N ALA A 320 -19.53 12.49 -3.86
CA ALA A 320 -20.17 12.10 -2.61
C ALA A 320 -19.22 12.28 -1.41
N ALA A 321 -17.95 11.92 -1.55
CA ALA A 321 -16.94 12.11 -0.50
C ALA A 321 -16.77 13.60 -0.17
N LEU A 322 -16.55 14.45 -1.17
CA LEU A 322 -16.41 15.90 -0.97
C LEU A 322 -17.66 16.51 -0.32
N LYS A 323 -18.84 16.08 -0.76
CA LYS A 323 -20.10 16.55 -0.17
C LYS A 323 -20.23 16.11 1.29
N GLY A 324 -19.95 14.84 1.60
CA GLY A 324 -20.02 14.31 2.97
C GLY A 324 -19.08 15.06 3.90
N LEU A 325 -17.83 15.26 3.47
CA LEU A 325 -16.83 15.99 4.27
C LEU A 325 -17.24 17.44 4.49
N LYS A 326 -17.73 18.12 3.47
CA LYS A 326 -18.25 19.49 3.59
C LYS A 326 -19.42 19.56 4.57
N ASP A 327 -20.37 18.62 4.51
CA ASP A 327 -21.51 18.55 5.42
C ASP A 327 -21.05 18.32 6.89
N ALA A 328 -19.90 17.66 7.08
CA ALA A 328 -19.24 17.47 8.38
C ALA A 328 -18.39 18.68 8.85
N GLY A 329 -18.26 19.72 8.02
CA GLY A 329 -17.40 20.86 8.28
C GLY A 329 -15.90 20.57 8.11
N ILE A 330 -15.56 19.57 7.27
CA ILE A 330 -14.19 19.17 6.95
C ILE A 330 -13.85 19.68 5.56
N GLU A 331 -12.89 20.59 5.48
CA GLU A 331 -12.31 21.00 4.20
C GLU A 331 -11.36 19.90 3.71
N ALA A 332 -11.57 19.40 2.50
CA ALA A 332 -10.80 18.30 1.94
C ALA A 332 -10.45 18.58 0.47
N PRO A 333 -9.31 19.23 0.20
CA PRO A 333 -8.83 19.41 -1.16
C PRO A 333 -8.53 18.07 -1.82
N LEU A 334 -8.66 18.03 -3.16
CA LEU A 334 -8.31 16.88 -3.98
C LEU A 334 -6.81 16.83 -4.24
N SER A 335 -6.24 15.64 -4.15
CA SER A 335 -4.84 15.37 -4.49
C SER A 335 -4.63 13.89 -4.86
N HIS A 336 -3.40 13.42 -4.83
CA HIS A 336 -3.05 12.02 -5.06
C HIS A 336 -2.07 11.54 -3.98
N PHE A 337 -1.92 10.24 -3.80
CA PHE A 337 -0.87 9.66 -2.96
C PHE A 337 0.49 9.80 -3.64
N SER A 338 1.54 10.03 -2.85
CA SER A 338 2.92 10.04 -3.34
C SER A 338 3.51 8.62 -3.41
N PHE A 339 2.91 7.65 -2.72
CA PHE A 339 3.31 6.26 -2.60
C PHE A 339 2.26 5.30 -3.17
N CYS A 340 2.54 4.01 -3.18
CA CYS A 340 1.66 2.95 -3.65
C CYS A 340 0.86 2.40 -2.48
N THR A 341 -0.40 2.07 -2.70
CA THR A 341 -1.34 1.53 -1.69
C THR A 341 -2.11 0.33 -2.27
N ASN A 342 -2.92 -0.31 -1.45
CA ASN A 342 -3.89 -1.33 -1.87
C ASN A 342 -4.84 -0.88 -3.01
N GLY A 343 -4.94 0.43 -3.25
CA GLY A 343 -5.67 0.99 -4.38
C GLY A 343 -5.22 0.46 -5.74
N SER A 344 -3.96 -0.02 -5.85
CA SER A 344 -3.46 -0.71 -7.04
C SER A 344 -4.31 -1.93 -7.39
N SER A 345 -4.72 -2.73 -6.40
CA SER A 345 -5.58 -3.89 -6.63
C SER A 345 -7.02 -3.48 -6.93
N PHE A 346 -7.62 -2.65 -6.08
CA PHE A 346 -9.03 -2.30 -6.22
C PHE A 346 -9.32 -1.50 -7.49
N CYS A 347 -8.61 -0.41 -7.71
CA CYS A 347 -8.82 0.46 -8.87
C CYS A 347 -7.94 0.04 -10.05
N GLY A 348 -6.65 -0.15 -9.82
CA GLY A 348 -5.69 -0.41 -10.90
C GLY A 348 -5.91 -1.75 -11.60
N GLU A 349 -6.20 -2.83 -10.87
CA GLU A 349 -6.43 -4.17 -11.44
C GLU A 349 -7.92 -4.44 -11.68
N ALA A 350 -8.76 -4.20 -10.66
CA ALA A 350 -10.17 -4.57 -10.71
C ALA A 350 -11.09 -3.48 -11.31
N GLY A 351 -10.58 -2.26 -11.53
CA GLY A 351 -11.36 -1.17 -12.09
C GLY A 351 -12.46 -0.63 -11.18
N ILE A 352 -12.40 -0.91 -9.88
CA ILE A 352 -13.38 -0.47 -8.90
C ILE A 352 -13.08 0.99 -8.53
N PRO A 353 -14.05 1.92 -8.61
CA PRO A 353 -13.84 3.30 -8.21
C PRO A 353 -13.31 3.39 -6.77
N THR A 354 -12.17 4.05 -6.60
CA THR A 354 -11.43 4.12 -5.33
C THR A 354 -11.01 5.55 -5.05
N ILE A 355 -11.07 5.95 -3.78
CA ILE A 355 -10.47 7.17 -3.25
C ILE A 355 -9.64 6.85 -2.02
N GLY A 356 -8.73 7.75 -1.64
CA GLY A 356 -8.08 7.74 -0.34
C GLY A 356 -8.67 8.80 0.58
N TYR A 357 -8.89 8.45 1.84
CA TYR A 357 -9.24 9.37 2.91
C TYR A 357 -8.85 8.75 4.25
N GLY A 358 -8.06 9.44 5.05
CA GLY A 358 -7.64 8.97 6.36
C GLY A 358 -6.97 10.07 7.19
N PRO A 359 -6.66 9.77 8.45
CA PRO A 359 -5.93 10.68 9.34
C PRO A 359 -4.45 10.75 9.00
N SER A 360 -3.71 11.57 9.74
CA SER A 360 -2.26 11.62 9.77
C SER A 360 -1.58 12.07 8.46
N LEU A 361 -0.26 12.13 8.49
CA LEU A 361 0.59 12.66 7.44
C LEU A 361 1.42 11.54 6.80
N GLU A 362 1.52 11.52 5.47
CA GLU A 362 2.41 10.61 4.72
C GLU A 362 3.87 10.65 5.24
N SER A 363 4.33 11.82 5.71
CA SER A 363 5.69 12.00 6.22
C SER A 363 5.97 11.36 7.58
N LEU A 364 4.94 10.84 8.26
CA LEU A 364 5.06 10.13 9.54
C LEU A 364 5.14 8.62 9.36
N ALA A 365 4.93 8.12 8.14
CA ALA A 365 5.11 6.70 7.83
C ALA A 365 6.60 6.31 7.93
N HIS A 366 6.88 5.15 8.54
CA HIS A 366 8.21 4.53 8.64
C HIS A 366 9.27 5.33 9.43
N VAL A 367 8.91 6.42 10.11
CA VAL A 367 9.85 7.21 10.92
C VAL A 367 9.92 6.72 12.37
N ARG A 368 10.93 7.20 13.11
CA ARG A 368 11.00 7.04 14.57
C ARG A 368 9.98 7.94 15.24
N ASP A 369 9.55 7.56 16.43
CA ASP A 369 8.55 8.28 17.21
C ASP A 369 7.30 8.61 16.38
N GLU A 370 6.93 7.66 15.52
CA GLU A 370 5.69 7.71 14.75
C GLU A 370 4.50 7.95 15.68
N TYR A 371 3.60 8.83 15.27
CA TYR A 371 2.42 9.18 16.07
C TYR A 371 1.22 9.50 15.18
N ILE A 372 0.05 9.48 15.79
CA ILE A 372 -1.18 10.05 15.22
C ILE A 372 -1.70 11.14 16.15
N GLU A 373 -2.09 12.29 15.58
CA GLU A 373 -2.78 13.33 16.34
C GLU A 373 -4.20 12.88 16.68
N ILE A 374 -4.59 12.97 17.96
CA ILE A 374 -5.92 12.59 18.43
C ILE A 374 -7.00 13.35 17.66
N ASP A 375 -6.80 14.64 17.43
CA ASP A 375 -7.75 15.46 16.68
C ASP A 375 -7.95 14.96 15.24
N GLN A 376 -6.88 14.51 14.56
CA GLN A 376 -6.98 13.93 13.23
C GLN A 376 -7.66 12.56 13.24
N LEU A 377 -7.37 11.73 14.24
CA LEU A 377 -8.03 10.45 14.43
C LEU A 377 -9.55 10.61 14.55
N LEU A 378 -9.98 11.52 15.42
CA LEU A 378 -11.40 11.81 15.65
C LEU A 378 -12.07 12.47 14.45
N LYS A 379 -11.37 13.40 13.80
CA LYS A 379 -11.83 14.08 12.60
C LYS A 379 -12.03 13.11 11.44
N SER A 380 -11.09 12.16 11.25
CA SER A 380 -11.21 11.17 10.18
C SER A 380 -12.37 10.21 10.42
N CYS A 381 -12.58 9.75 11.64
CA CYS A 381 -13.74 8.93 12.00
C CYS A 381 -15.05 9.63 11.63
N LYS A 382 -15.22 10.91 12.01
CA LYS A 382 -16.38 11.73 11.61
C LYS A 382 -16.50 11.87 10.10
N GLY A 383 -15.38 12.01 9.39
CA GLY A 383 -15.36 12.12 7.94
C GLY A 383 -15.81 10.82 7.25
N PHE A 384 -15.33 9.66 7.70
CA PHE A 384 -15.78 8.35 7.21
C PHE A 384 -17.31 8.19 7.39
N GLU A 385 -17.85 8.46 8.58
CA GLU A 385 -19.31 8.43 8.83
C GLU A 385 -20.09 9.31 7.82
N SER A 386 -19.57 10.50 7.55
CA SER A 386 -20.22 11.46 6.65
C SER A 386 -20.13 11.04 5.17
N ILE A 387 -19.01 10.43 4.75
CA ILE A 387 -18.86 9.86 3.41
C ILE A 387 -19.85 8.69 3.25
N LEU A 388 -19.89 7.76 4.21
CA LEU A 388 -20.84 6.63 4.20
C LEU A 388 -22.29 7.12 4.08
N THR A 389 -22.65 8.19 4.79
CA THR A 389 -23.99 8.81 4.71
C THR A 389 -24.35 9.27 3.30
N GLN A 390 -23.39 9.70 2.47
CA GLN A 390 -23.67 10.09 1.09
C GLN A 390 -23.74 8.88 0.15
N LEU A 391 -22.89 7.86 0.38
CA LEU A 391 -22.75 6.71 -0.52
C LEU A 391 -23.86 5.65 -0.35
N THR A 392 -24.58 5.66 0.76
CA THR A 392 -25.56 4.62 1.12
C THR A 392 -27.00 5.16 1.24
N ARG A 393 -27.29 6.27 0.59
CA ARG A 393 -28.63 6.93 0.57
C ARG A 393 -29.74 6.13 -0.10
#